data_98328f2212f3da4021ff872333b6c6ef
#
_entry.id   98328f2212f3da4021ff872333b6c6ef
#
_cell.length_a   1.000
_cell.length_b   1.000
_cell.length_c   1.000
_cell.angle_alpha   90.00
_cell.angle_beta   90.00
_cell.angle_gamma   90.00
#
_symmetry.space_group_name_H-M   'P 1'
#
loop_
_entity.id
_entity.type
_entity.pdbx_description
1 polymer ?
#
loop_
_entity_poly.entity_id
_entity_poly.type
_entity_poly.pdbx_seq_one_letter_code
_entity_poly.pdbx_strand_id
1 'polypeptide(L)'
;MRQYLNTCNLYILLWILYSLQGTLYASGSIISQGILAILLAISLYYFFVVNFTMKTPSAIKALNIFIAMLTLYGLLFWASGKIIIMEHTGLPLGAMGYLKGIYMSLLPIYAFYAFASKGILTEIDIRKWFFVFLAVVTASYFRAENEALQMAMMEGSEREEFTNNTGYTFLSLMPLLFFLSKNRTIQYIALAYIMTFIIMGMKRGAILIGAIVVLWFFYQTLKSSPRKTRLKVVLLIAAVVVATGFYVVNMLETSEYFQYRIEQTEEGATSGRDVIFAKLFSYFLQETTEWQFLFGSGANHTVAVAGNYAHNDWLELAVNQGCLGILVYLIYWICMYKTWRNSKSNSIIYSSFGAICVIFFLSTFFSMSYGSMSIYATLCLGYCLANIKKLNGNNI
;
A
#
# COMPACT_ATOMS: atom_id res chain seq x y z
N MET A 1 -11.66 31.29 -8.11
CA MET A 1 -11.31 30.20 -9.05
C MET A 1 -9.82 29.85 -9.11
N ARG A 2 -8.88 30.79 -8.98
CA ARG A 2 -7.41 30.53 -9.01
C ARG A 2 -6.83 29.70 -7.84
N GLN A 3 -7.54 29.53 -6.73
CA GLN A 3 -7.07 28.75 -5.56
C GLN A 3 -7.27 27.22 -5.68
N TYR A 4 -8.04 26.73 -6.65
CA TYR A 4 -8.39 25.31 -6.76
C TYR A 4 -7.45 24.48 -7.64
N LEU A 5 -6.65 25.13 -8.49
CA LEU A 5 -5.66 24.49 -9.36
C LEU A 5 -4.24 24.78 -8.87
N ASN A 6 -3.90 24.31 -7.67
CA ASN A 6 -2.50 24.26 -7.27
C ASN A 6 -1.83 22.98 -7.81
N THR A 7 -0.51 22.97 -7.91
CA THR A 7 0.27 21.85 -8.45
C THR A 7 -0.03 20.52 -7.74
N CYS A 8 -0.36 20.55 -6.43
CA CYS A 8 -0.72 19.37 -5.66
C CYS A 8 -2.05 18.79 -6.13
N ASN A 9 -3.08 19.61 -6.29
CA ASN A 9 -4.38 19.17 -6.76
C ASN A 9 -4.32 18.60 -8.18
N LEU A 10 -3.55 19.25 -9.07
CA LEU A 10 -3.32 18.75 -10.42
C LEU A 10 -2.63 17.38 -10.38
N TYR A 11 -1.61 17.22 -9.54
CA TYR A 11 -0.90 15.95 -9.38
C TYR A 11 -1.83 14.83 -8.87
N ILE A 12 -2.69 15.13 -7.88
CA ILE A 12 -3.70 14.17 -7.38
C ILE A 12 -4.72 13.81 -8.48
N LEU A 13 -5.20 14.79 -9.24
CA LEU A 13 -6.12 14.56 -10.34
C LEU A 13 -5.52 13.66 -11.42
N LEU A 14 -4.26 13.85 -11.78
CA LEU A 14 -3.55 12.98 -12.72
C LEU A 14 -3.45 11.55 -12.21
N TRP A 15 -3.23 11.37 -10.89
CA TRP A 15 -3.25 10.04 -10.27
C TRP A 15 -4.64 9.39 -10.31
N ILE A 16 -5.70 10.15 -10.06
CA ILE A 16 -7.07 9.67 -10.16
C ILE A 16 -7.37 9.25 -11.60
N LEU A 17 -7.02 10.08 -12.57
CA LEU A 17 -7.19 9.74 -13.99
C LEU A 17 -6.41 8.46 -14.35
N TYR A 18 -5.16 8.32 -13.89
CA TYR A 18 -4.38 7.10 -14.10
C TYR A 18 -5.02 5.88 -13.44
N SER A 19 -5.58 6.02 -12.24
CA SER A 19 -6.27 4.91 -11.53
C SER A 19 -7.57 4.48 -12.21
N LEU A 20 -8.21 5.38 -12.96
CA LEU A 20 -9.45 5.12 -13.70
C LEU A 20 -9.20 4.64 -15.16
N GLN A 21 -7.95 4.32 -15.52
CA GLN A 21 -7.67 3.61 -16.78
C GLN A 21 -8.43 2.27 -16.81
N GLY A 22 -8.90 1.88 -17.99
CA GLY A 22 -9.80 0.74 -18.15
C GLY A 22 -11.28 1.09 -17.93
N THR A 23 -11.59 2.21 -17.25
CA THR A 23 -12.96 2.76 -17.13
C THR A 23 -13.17 3.94 -18.06
N LEU A 24 -12.28 4.93 -18.03
CA LEU A 24 -12.39 6.15 -18.85
C LEU A 24 -11.69 6.03 -20.20
N TYR A 25 -10.65 5.24 -20.31
CA TYR A 25 -9.85 4.99 -21.52
C TYR A 25 -9.10 3.66 -21.38
N ALA A 26 -8.68 3.06 -22.50
CA ALA A 26 -8.03 1.75 -22.49
C ALA A 26 -6.73 1.75 -21.67
N SER A 27 -6.54 0.72 -20.86
CA SER A 27 -5.29 0.49 -20.12
C SER A 27 -4.12 0.33 -21.08
N GLY A 28 -2.98 0.97 -20.78
CA GLY A 28 -1.79 0.94 -21.65
C GLY A 28 -1.89 1.77 -22.94
N SER A 29 -3.00 2.51 -23.15
CA SER A 29 -3.15 3.44 -24.28
C SER A 29 -2.10 4.58 -24.23
N ILE A 30 -1.96 5.32 -25.33
CA ILE A 30 -1.09 6.51 -25.40
C ILE A 30 -1.45 7.52 -24.32
N ILE A 31 -2.75 7.69 -24.01
CA ILE A 31 -3.23 8.57 -22.93
C ILE A 31 -2.72 8.07 -21.57
N SER A 32 -2.86 6.78 -21.29
CA SER A 32 -2.36 6.18 -20.05
C SER A 32 -0.85 6.35 -19.91
N GLN A 33 -0.09 6.11 -20.98
CA GLN A 33 1.36 6.27 -20.98
C GLN A 33 1.78 7.73 -20.84
N GLY A 34 1.07 8.67 -21.46
CA GLY A 34 1.31 10.10 -21.33
C GLY A 34 1.07 10.59 -19.89
N ILE A 35 -0.05 10.21 -19.26
CA ILE A 35 -0.32 10.54 -17.86
C ILE A 35 0.76 9.95 -16.95
N LEU A 36 1.14 8.69 -17.16
CA LEU A 36 2.19 8.02 -16.43
C LEU A 36 3.54 8.76 -16.52
N ALA A 37 3.94 9.16 -17.74
CA ALA A 37 5.18 9.90 -17.96
C ALA A 37 5.19 11.23 -17.19
N ILE A 38 4.07 11.98 -17.21
CA ILE A 38 3.93 13.24 -16.45
C ILE A 38 4.01 12.97 -14.94
N LEU A 39 3.32 11.94 -14.44
CA LEU A 39 3.35 11.56 -13.02
C LEU A 39 4.76 11.20 -12.55
N LEU A 40 5.49 10.40 -13.33
CA LEU A 40 6.87 10.03 -13.04
C LEU A 40 7.81 11.24 -13.10
N ALA A 41 7.65 12.10 -14.10
CA ALA A 41 8.47 13.33 -14.23
C ALA A 41 8.27 14.28 -13.02
N ILE A 42 7.02 14.49 -12.60
CA ILE A 42 6.72 15.30 -11.40
C ILE A 42 7.30 14.65 -10.15
N SER A 43 7.11 13.33 -9.98
CA SER A 43 7.61 12.59 -8.82
C SER A 43 9.13 12.63 -8.74
N LEU A 44 9.82 12.45 -9.87
CA LEU A 44 11.28 12.51 -9.98
C LEU A 44 11.80 13.94 -9.72
N TYR A 45 11.13 14.96 -10.25
CA TYR A 45 11.46 16.35 -9.95
C TYR A 45 11.43 16.62 -8.44
N TYR A 46 10.35 16.20 -7.75
CA TYR A 46 10.26 16.40 -6.31
C TYR A 46 11.21 15.50 -5.51
N PHE A 47 11.58 14.33 -6.01
CA PHE A 47 12.64 13.52 -5.43
C PHE A 47 13.94 14.33 -5.36
N PHE A 48 14.35 14.98 -6.44
CA PHE A 48 15.54 15.84 -6.45
C PHE A 48 15.36 17.08 -5.58
N VAL A 49 14.24 17.78 -5.68
CA VAL A 49 13.97 18.98 -4.84
C VAL A 49 14.08 18.63 -3.35
N VAL A 50 13.46 17.54 -2.91
CA VAL A 50 13.49 17.14 -1.50
C VAL A 50 14.92 16.81 -1.05
N ASN A 51 15.67 16.08 -1.85
CA ASN A 51 17.00 15.63 -1.48
C ASN A 51 18.07 16.74 -1.51
N PHE A 52 17.96 17.67 -2.44
CA PHE A 52 18.98 18.74 -2.59
C PHE A 52 18.64 20.03 -1.85
N THR A 53 17.34 20.31 -1.60
CA THR A 53 16.94 21.63 -1.05
C THR A 53 16.28 21.55 0.32
N MET A 54 15.92 20.34 0.81
CA MET A 54 15.18 20.19 2.06
C MET A 54 15.95 19.36 3.09
N LYS A 55 15.87 19.74 4.36
CA LYS A 55 16.28 18.86 5.45
C LYS A 55 15.24 17.74 5.57
N THR A 56 15.65 16.49 5.56
CA THR A 56 14.75 15.32 5.58
C THR A 56 14.89 14.50 6.86
N PRO A 57 13.81 13.86 7.34
CA PRO A 57 13.88 12.90 8.46
C PRO A 57 14.65 11.63 8.06
N SER A 58 15.07 10.86 9.07
CA SER A 58 15.84 9.61 8.86
C SER A 58 15.09 8.60 7.97
N ALA A 59 13.76 8.56 8.05
CA ALA A 59 12.94 7.70 7.19
C ALA A 59 13.12 8.02 5.69
N ILE A 60 13.14 9.30 5.30
CA ILE A 60 13.40 9.70 3.89
C ILE A 60 14.83 9.32 3.47
N LYS A 61 15.83 9.53 4.35
CA LYS A 61 17.21 9.15 4.04
C LYS A 61 17.35 7.64 3.82
N ALA A 62 16.73 6.83 4.67
CA ALA A 62 16.72 5.38 4.51
C ALA A 62 15.95 4.94 3.25
N LEU A 63 14.84 5.61 2.94
CA LEU A 63 14.10 5.38 1.70
C LEU A 63 14.94 5.70 0.46
N ASN A 64 15.77 6.76 0.50
CA ASN A 64 16.71 7.07 -0.59
C ASN A 64 17.68 5.93 -0.86
N ILE A 65 18.29 5.37 0.20
CA ILE A 65 19.21 4.25 0.08
C ILE A 65 18.51 3.04 -0.52
N PHE A 66 17.28 2.77 -0.05
CA PHE A 66 16.48 1.67 -0.56
C PHE A 66 16.11 1.84 -2.04
N ILE A 67 15.64 3.03 -2.46
CA ILE A 67 15.35 3.33 -3.86
C ILE A 67 16.62 3.25 -4.71
N ALA A 68 17.75 3.79 -4.24
CA ALA A 68 19.01 3.74 -4.98
C ALA A 68 19.47 2.29 -5.20
N MET A 69 19.36 1.43 -4.19
CA MET A 69 19.66 0.01 -4.31
C MET A 69 18.75 -0.65 -5.36
N LEU A 70 17.43 -0.50 -5.24
CA LEU A 70 16.48 -1.09 -6.20
C LEU A 70 16.70 -0.57 -7.62
N THR A 71 17.05 0.72 -7.76
CA THR A 71 17.38 1.33 -9.06
C THR A 71 18.63 0.69 -9.65
N LEU A 72 19.68 0.50 -8.85
CA LEU A 72 20.90 -0.16 -9.30
C LEU A 72 20.60 -1.57 -9.85
N TYR A 73 19.83 -2.37 -9.11
CA TYR A 73 19.43 -3.70 -9.57
C TYR A 73 18.57 -3.67 -10.83
N GLY A 74 17.68 -2.68 -10.96
CA GLY A 74 16.92 -2.46 -12.18
C GLY A 74 17.80 -2.10 -13.38
N LEU A 75 18.82 -1.26 -13.19
CA LEU A 75 19.80 -0.91 -14.23
C LEU A 75 20.67 -2.10 -14.64
N LEU A 76 21.14 -2.90 -13.67
CA LEU A 76 21.88 -4.14 -13.94
C LEU A 76 21.01 -5.15 -14.72
N PHE A 77 19.73 -5.26 -14.35
CA PHE A 77 18.78 -6.09 -15.07
C PHE A 77 18.58 -5.59 -16.51
N TRP A 78 18.43 -4.26 -16.70
CA TRP A 78 18.36 -3.66 -18.03
C TRP A 78 19.63 -3.93 -18.85
N ALA A 79 20.82 -3.74 -18.27
CA ALA A 79 22.10 -3.98 -18.94
C ALA A 79 22.30 -5.46 -19.32
N SER A 80 21.69 -6.40 -18.58
CA SER A 80 21.75 -7.82 -18.91
C SER A 80 20.96 -8.22 -20.14
N GLY A 81 20.03 -7.38 -20.62
CA GLY A 81 19.13 -7.68 -21.74
C GLY A 81 18.14 -8.83 -21.48
N LYS A 82 18.10 -9.36 -20.25
CA LYS A 82 17.24 -10.51 -19.91
C LYS A 82 15.78 -10.11 -19.84
N ILE A 83 14.90 -11.04 -20.23
CA ILE A 83 13.45 -10.99 -20.03
C ILE A 83 13.08 -12.28 -19.30
N ILE A 84 12.33 -12.16 -18.21
CA ILE A 84 11.85 -13.31 -17.43
C ILE A 84 10.37 -13.47 -17.75
N ILE A 85 9.94 -14.69 -18.05
CA ILE A 85 8.52 -14.99 -18.32
C ILE A 85 7.88 -15.49 -17.04
N MET A 86 6.78 -14.89 -16.63
CA MET A 86 5.98 -15.37 -15.52
C MET A 86 5.20 -16.62 -15.95
N GLU A 87 5.47 -17.77 -15.34
CA GLU A 87 4.89 -19.06 -15.78
C GLU A 87 3.36 -19.05 -15.77
N HIS A 88 2.76 -18.46 -14.73
CA HIS A 88 1.31 -18.48 -14.54
C HIS A 88 0.53 -17.64 -15.56
N THR A 89 1.10 -16.53 -16.04
CA THR A 89 0.40 -15.58 -16.93
C THR A 89 1.00 -15.47 -18.31
N GLY A 90 2.18 -16.05 -18.53
CA GLY A 90 2.95 -15.86 -19.76
C GLY A 90 3.48 -14.43 -19.97
N LEU A 91 3.34 -13.54 -18.97
CA LEU A 91 3.71 -12.14 -19.09
C LEU A 91 5.24 -11.96 -19.06
N PRO A 92 5.81 -11.19 -20.00
CA PRO A 92 7.23 -10.88 -20.00
C PRO A 92 7.54 -9.78 -18.97
N LEU A 93 8.47 -10.06 -18.07
CA LEU A 93 8.97 -9.13 -17.07
C LEU A 93 10.33 -8.59 -17.50
N GLY A 94 10.37 -7.32 -17.86
CA GLY A 94 11.59 -6.61 -18.22
C GLY A 94 11.96 -5.53 -17.19
N ALA A 95 13.17 -5.00 -17.33
CA ALA A 95 13.70 -3.99 -16.42
C ALA A 95 12.85 -2.71 -16.32
N MET A 96 12.24 -2.28 -17.44
CA MET A 96 11.38 -1.10 -17.45
C MET A 96 10.12 -1.30 -16.61
N GLY A 97 9.52 -2.51 -16.65
CA GLY A 97 8.38 -2.86 -15.79
C GLY A 97 8.76 -2.86 -14.32
N TYR A 98 9.92 -3.42 -13.97
CA TYR A 98 10.47 -3.42 -12.62
C TYR A 98 10.70 -1.99 -12.10
N LEU A 99 11.44 -1.15 -12.83
CA LEU A 99 11.71 0.24 -12.42
C LEU A 99 10.43 1.08 -12.33
N LYS A 100 9.51 0.91 -13.29
CA LYS A 100 8.21 1.57 -13.26
C LYS A 100 7.44 1.23 -11.99
N GLY A 101 7.36 -0.04 -11.60
CA GLY A 101 6.67 -0.48 -10.37
C GLY A 101 7.23 0.21 -9.13
N ILE A 102 8.55 0.21 -8.97
CA ILE A 102 9.25 0.85 -7.85
C ILE A 102 8.99 2.37 -7.82
N TYR A 103 9.17 3.04 -8.94
CA TYR A 103 9.06 4.50 -9.00
C TYR A 103 7.63 4.98 -8.80
N MET A 104 6.64 4.29 -9.36
CA MET A 104 5.22 4.58 -9.13
C MET A 104 4.80 4.39 -7.67
N SER A 105 5.40 3.43 -6.98
CA SER A 105 5.11 3.16 -5.57
C SER A 105 5.80 4.12 -4.62
N LEU A 106 7.07 4.47 -4.84
CA LEU A 106 7.88 5.13 -3.82
C LEU A 106 8.13 6.62 -4.08
N LEU A 107 8.29 7.06 -5.34
CA LEU A 107 8.58 8.46 -5.64
C LEU A 107 7.46 9.44 -5.30
N PRO A 108 6.16 9.11 -5.36
CA PRO A 108 5.09 10.03 -4.98
C PRO A 108 5.19 10.54 -3.53
N ILE A 109 5.83 9.77 -2.64
CA ILE A 109 6.09 10.17 -1.25
C ILE A 109 6.82 11.53 -1.20
N TYR A 110 7.80 11.73 -2.09
CA TYR A 110 8.60 12.97 -2.15
C TYR A 110 7.77 14.17 -2.63
N ALA A 111 6.90 13.97 -3.62
CA ALA A 111 6.01 15.03 -4.08
C ALA A 111 5.08 15.48 -2.94
N PHE A 112 4.43 14.54 -2.25
CA PHE A 112 3.55 14.88 -1.14
C PHE A 112 4.30 15.42 0.09
N TYR A 113 5.50 14.93 0.36
CA TYR A 113 6.38 15.52 1.37
C TYR A 113 6.68 16.99 1.05
N ALA A 114 7.04 17.31 -0.19
CA ALA A 114 7.34 18.68 -0.61
C ALA A 114 6.10 19.58 -0.54
N PHE A 115 4.94 19.11 -1.04
CA PHE A 115 3.68 19.87 -0.97
C PHE A 115 3.28 20.18 0.47
N ALA A 116 3.35 19.19 1.37
CA ALA A 116 3.03 19.36 2.77
C ALA A 116 4.03 20.27 3.50
N SER A 117 5.33 20.13 3.22
CA SER A 117 6.38 20.97 3.80
C SER A 117 6.21 22.44 3.42
N LYS A 118 5.79 22.72 2.17
CA LYS A 118 5.51 24.06 1.66
C LYS A 118 4.12 24.59 2.07
N GLY A 119 3.30 23.81 2.77
CA GLY A 119 1.94 24.19 3.17
C GLY A 119 0.91 24.18 2.02
N ILE A 120 1.27 23.63 0.85
CA ILE A 120 0.37 23.50 -0.31
C ILE A 120 -0.65 22.37 -0.07
N LEU A 121 -0.23 21.27 0.58
CA LEU A 121 -1.09 20.19 1.02
C LEU A 121 -1.37 20.37 2.51
N THR A 122 -2.64 20.57 2.85
CA THR A 122 -3.09 20.81 4.23
C THR A 122 -3.97 19.64 4.74
N GLU A 123 -4.24 19.62 6.04
CA GLU A 123 -5.20 18.67 6.63
C GLU A 123 -6.61 18.81 6.06
N ILE A 124 -7.01 20.03 5.67
CA ILE A 124 -8.30 20.29 5.05
C ILE A 124 -8.37 19.64 3.67
N ASP A 125 -7.28 19.73 2.90
CA ASP A 125 -7.20 19.11 1.58
C ASP A 125 -7.25 17.60 1.68
N ILE A 126 -6.54 16.99 2.64
CA ILE A 126 -6.60 15.54 2.88
C ILE A 126 -8.03 15.09 3.17
N ARG A 127 -8.78 15.84 4.02
CA ARG A 127 -10.19 15.51 4.32
C ARG A 127 -11.07 15.57 3.08
N LYS A 128 -10.88 16.55 2.20
CA LYS A 128 -11.62 16.67 0.94
C LYS A 128 -11.28 15.53 -0.02
N TRP A 129 -9.99 15.27 -0.22
CA TRP A 129 -9.52 14.22 -1.11
C TRP A 129 -9.88 12.82 -0.63
N PHE A 130 -10.01 12.60 0.68
CA PHE A 130 -10.42 11.32 1.23
C PHE A 130 -11.75 10.84 0.63
N PHE A 131 -12.76 11.70 0.54
CA PHE A 131 -14.06 11.31 -0.03
C PHE A 131 -13.99 11.05 -1.53
N VAL A 132 -13.18 11.83 -2.26
CA VAL A 132 -12.94 11.57 -3.69
C VAL A 132 -12.22 10.23 -3.87
N PHE A 133 -11.21 9.94 -3.06
CA PHE A 133 -10.51 8.66 -3.09
C PHE A 133 -11.43 7.50 -2.74
N LEU A 134 -12.29 7.66 -1.75
CA LEU A 134 -13.26 6.64 -1.38
C LEU A 134 -14.17 6.30 -2.56
N ALA A 135 -14.68 7.31 -3.27
CA ALA A 135 -15.50 7.12 -4.46
C ALA A 135 -14.73 6.44 -5.61
N VAL A 136 -13.48 6.86 -5.87
CA VAL A 136 -12.62 6.27 -6.90
C VAL A 136 -12.30 4.81 -6.62
N VAL A 137 -11.96 4.48 -5.36
CA VAL A 137 -11.65 3.10 -4.95
C VAL A 137 -12.89 2.22 -5.04
N THR A 138 -14.06 2.76 -4.67
CA THR A 138 -15.34 2.05 -4.81
C THR A 138 -15.65 1.76 -6.28
N ALA A 139 -15.51 2.74 -7.16
CA ALA A 139 -15.67 2.52 -8.60
C ALA A 139 -14.69 1.48 -9.15
N SER A 140 -13.43 1.51 -8.69
CA SER A 140 -12.40 0.53 -9.06
C SER A 140 -12.74 -0.89 -8.55
N TYR A 141 -13.38 -1.00 -7.38
CA TYR A 141 -13.83 -2.27 -6.82
C TYR A 141 -14.86 -2.93 -7.73
N PHE A 142 -15.95 -2.23 -8.06
CA PHE A 142 -17.00 -2.78 -8.91
C PHE A 142 -16.52 -3.08 -10.33
N ARG A 143 -15.58 -2.27 -10.85
CA ARG A 143 -14.95 -2.58 -12.12
C ARG A 143 -14.18 -3.91 -12.08
N ALA A 144 -13.31 -4.09 -11.08
CA ALA A 144 -12.52 -5.30 -10.93
C ALA A 144 -13.41 -6.54 -10.74
N GLU A 145 -14.53 -6.40 -10.03
CA GLU A 145 -15.52 -7.46 -9.86
C GLU A 145 -16.19 -7.82 -11.19
N ASN A 146 -16.63 -6.82 -11.97
CA ASN A 146 -17.20 -7.05 -13.30
C ASN A 146 -16.20 -7.68 -14.28
N GLU A 147 -14.93 -7.24 -14.27
CA GLU A 147 -13.87 -7.84 -15.12
C GLU A 147 -13.65 -9.32 -14.75
N ALA A 148 -13.61 -9.64 -13.44
CA ALA A 148 -13.48 -11.03 -12.98
C ALA A 148 -14.67 -11.90 -13.38
N LEU A 149 -15.89 -11.38 -13.26
CA LEU A 149 -17.11 -12.07 -13.65
C LEU A 149 -17.14 -12.35 -15.16
N GLN A 150 -16.78 -11.37 -15.98
CA GLN A 150 -16.71 -11.53 -17.45
C GLN A 150 -15.68 -12.60 -17.85
N MET A 151 -14.49 -12.62 -17.20
CA MET A 151 -13.47 -13.65 -17.45
C MET A 151 -14.00 -15.03 -17.09
N ALA A 152 -14.66 -15.19 -15.94
CA ALA A 152 -15.24 -16.47 -15.54
C ALA A 152 -16.31 -16.97 -16.49
N MET A 153 -17.19 -16.09 -16.98
CA MET A 153 -18.19 -16.43 -18.00
C MET A 153 -17.55 -16.90 -19.31
N MET A 154 -16.45 -16.23 -19.74
CA MET A 154 -15.70 -16.64 -20.95
C MET A 154 -15.03 -18.00 -20.78
N GLU A 155 -14.63 -18.36 -19.56
CA GLU A 155 -14.04 -19.65 -19.21
C GLU A 155 -15.10 -20.75 -18.96
N GLY A 156 -16.39 -20.42 -19.08
CA GLY A 156 -17.50 -21.36 -18.80
C GLY A 156 -17.66 -21.69 -17.33
N SER A 157 -17.18 -20.86 -16.42
CA SER A 157 -17.33 -21.01 -14.97
C SER A 157 -18.67 -20.43 -14.52
N GLU A 158 -19.42 -21.19 -13.73
CA GLU A 158 -20.65 -20.74 -13.05
C GLU A 158 -20.38 -19.93 -11.79
N ARG A 159 -19.09 -19.61 -11.50
CA ARG A 159 -18.70 -18.91 -10.29
C ARG A 159 -19.13 -17.45 -10.33
N GLU A 160 -19.89 -17.01 -9.35
CA GLU A 160 -20.38 -15.64 -9.20
C GLU A 160 -19.52 -14.77 -8.27
N GLU A 161 -18.70 -15.38 -7.42
CA GLU A 161 -17.90 -14.68 -6.42
C GLU A 161 -16.39 -14.85 -6.64
N PHE A 162 -15.63 -13.76 -6.49
CA PHE A 162 -14.20 -13.72 -6.73
C PHE A 162 -13.45 -12.93 -5.66
N THR A 163 -12.17 -13.29 -5.42
CA THR A 163 -11.32 -12.46 -4.59
C THR A 163 -10.93 -11.16 -5.30
N ASN A 164 -11.16 -10.02 -4.65
CA ASN A 164 -10.86 -8.72 -5.21
C ASN A 164 -9.65 -8.06 -4.52
N ASN A 165 -8.59 -7.77 -5.28
CA ASN A 165 -7.38 -7.14 -4.76
C ASN A 165 -7.59 -5.70 -4.29
N THR A 166 -8.70 -5.04 -4.69
CA THR A 166 -9.05 -3.69 -4.26
C THR A 166 -9.26 -3.59 -2.74
N GLY A 167 -9.48 -4.73 -2.04
CA GLY A 167 -9.46 -4.79 -0.58
C GLY A 167 -8.19 -4.19 0.05
N TYR A 168 -7.01 -4.41 -0.54
CA TYR A 168 -5.77 -3.75 -0.10
C TYR A 168 -5.75 -2.25 -0.38
N THR A 169 -6.44 -1.82 -1.42
CA THR A 169 -6.56 -0.39 -1.73
C THR A 169 -7.45 0.32 -0.71
N PHE A 170 -8.58 -0.29 -0.30
CA PHE A 170 -9.40 0.19 0.81
C PHE A 170 -8.61 0.24 2.12
N LEU A 171 -7.80 -0.76 2.41
CA LEU A 171 -6.93 -0.79 3.58
C LEU A 171 -6.00 0.43 3.63
N SER A 172 -5.48 0.85 2.48
CA SER A 172 -4.60 2.01 2.37
C SER A 172 -5.28 3.38 2.59
N LEU A 173 -6.63 3.42 2.61
CA LEU A 173 -7.40 4.60 3.00
C LEU A 173 -7.56 4.75 4.52
N MET A 174 -7.43 3.66 5.29
CA MET A 174 -7.67 3.68 6.74
C MET A 174 -6.82 4.71 7.51
N PRO A 175 -5.55 4.96 7.19
CA PRO A 175 -4.76 5.99 7.86
C PRO A 175 -5.35 7.40 7.71
N LEU A 176 -6.04 7.67 6.60
CA LEU A 176 -6.67 8.98 6.34
C LEU A 176 -7.88 9.24 7.24
N LEU A 177 -8.49 8.21 7.83
CA LEU A 177 -9.61 8.35 8.77
C LEU A 177 -9.26 9.22 9.98
N PHE A 178 -8.01 9.22 10.42
CA PHE A 178 -7.58 10.03 11.57
C PHE A 178 -7.72 11.53 11.33
N PHE A 179 -7.67 11.97 10.09
CA PHE A 179 -7.90 13.36 9.70
C PHE A 179 -9.38 13.78 9.80
N LEU A 180 -10.32 12.81 9.86
CA LEU A 180 -11.75 13.06 10.06
C LEU A 180 -12.13 13.19 11.54
N SER A 181 -11.18 13.18 12.47
CA SER A 181 -11.42 13.14 13.92
C SER A 181 -12.26 14.28 14.49
N LYS A 182 -12.44 15.39 13.76
CA LYS A 182 -13.36 16.49 14.13
C LYS A 182 -14.83 16.09 14.06
N ASN A 183 -15.20 15.16 13.18
CA ASN A 183 -16.57 14.60 13.08
C ASN A 183 -16.50 13.07 13.27
N ARG A 184 -16.69 12.63 14.51
CA ARG A 184 -16.62 11.22 14.90
C ARG A 184 -17.63 10.35 14.16
N THR A 185 -18.84 10.85 13.94
CA THR A 185 -19.87 10.09 13.23
C THR A 185 -19.44 9.77 11.81
N ILE A 186 -18.97 10.76 11.05
CA ILE A 186 -18.45 10.56 9.69
C ILE A 186 -17.25 9.61 9.70
N GLN A 187 -16.37 9.75 10.69
CA GLN A 187 -15.18 8.90 10.85
C GLN A 187 -15.56 7.42 11.03
N TYR A 188 -16.57 7.11 11.83
CA TYR A 188 -17.04 5.74 12.07
C TYR A 188 -17.84 5.17 10.88
N ILE A 189 -18.68 5.99 10.24
CA ILE A 189 -19.38 5.58 9.02
C ILE A 189 -18.37 5.22 7.94
N ALA A 190 -17.33 6.05 7.74
CA ALA A 190 -16.29 5.79 6.76
C ALA A 190 -15.46 4.53 7.12
N LEU A 191 -15.20 4.30 8.42
CA LEU A 191 -14.53 3.07 8.87
C LEU A 191 -15.38 1.84 8.54
N ALA A 192 -16.67 1.85 8.89
CA ALA A 192 -17.57 0.75 8.60
C ALA A 192 -17.66 0.47 7.10
N TYR A 193 -17.81 1.53 6.30
CA TYR A 193 -17.83 1.43 4.84
C TYR A 193 -16.55 0.77 4.28
N ILE A 194 -15.37 1.23 4.69
CA ILE A 194 -14.09 0.67 4.26
C ILE A 194 -13.98 -0.81 4.66
N MET A 195 -14.37 -1.15 5.90
CA MET A 195 -14.30 -2.54 6.37
C MET A 195 -15.24 -3.46 5.60
N THR A 196 -16.44 -3.00 5.24
CA THR A 196 -17.37 -3.77 4.38
C THR A 196 -16.68 -4.17 3.07
N PHE A 197 -16.05 -3.23 2.35
CA PHE A 197 -15.37 -3.54 1.09
C PHE A 197 -14.09 -4.39 1.28
N ILE A 198 -13.38 -4.25 2.42
CA ILE A 198 -12.25 -5.14 2.73
C ILE A 198 -12.73 -6.59 2.90
N ILE A 199 -13.86 -6.81 3.59
CA ILE A 199 -14.46 -8.13 3.81
C ILE A 199 -15.00 -8.69 2.48
N MET A 200 -15.80 -7.90 1.75
CA MET A 200 -16.32 -8.28 0.43
C MET A 200 -15.22 -8.67 -0.57
N GLY A 201 -14.04 -8.06 -0.46
CA GLY A 201 -12.88 -8.41 -1.30
C GLY A 201 -12.29 -9.79 -1.02
N MET A 202 -12.70 -10.47 0.05
CA MET A 202 -12.33 -11.86 0.43
C MET A 202 -10.82 -12.14 0.43
N LYS A 203 -9.99 -11.10 0.60
CA LYS A 203 -8.53 -11.23 0.73
C LYS A 203 -8.14 -11.40 2.18
N ARG A 204 -7.81 -12.65 2.59
CA ARG A 204 -7.45 -13.00 3.98
C ARG A 204 -6.42 -12.06 4.60
N GLY A 205 -5.35 -11.72 3.87
CA GLY A 205 -4.33 -10.78 4.35
C GLY A 205 -4.87 -9.38 4.58
N ALA A 206 -5.75 -8.85 3.71
CA ALA A 206 -6.35 -7.53 3.88
C ALA A 206 -7.32 -7.50 5.08
N ILE A 207 -8.10 -8.55 5.27
CA ILE A 207 -9.03 -8.69 6.41
C ILE A 207 -8.25 -8.72 7.73
N LEU A 208 -7.19 -9.55 7.82
CA LEU A 208 -6.36 -9.65 9.04
C LEU A 208 -5.70 -8.30 9.38
N ILE A 209 -5.06 -7.67 8.40
CA ILE A 209 -4.39 -6.38 8.61
C ILE A 209 -5.44 -5.30 8.95
N GLY A 210 -6.59 -5.31 8.27
CA GLY A 210 -7.71 -4.41 8.53
C GLY A 210 -8.21 -4.52 9.98
N ALA A 211 -8.39 -5.73 10.49
CA ALA A 211 -8.79 -5.97 11.88
C ALA A 211 -7.77 -5.37 12.87
N ILE A 212 -6.47 -5.57 12.65
CA ILE A 212 -5.41 -5.00 13.50
C ILE A 212 -5.44 -3.46 13.46
N VAL A 213 -5.66 -2.87 12.27
CA VAL A 213 -5.74 -1.40 12.13
C VAL A 213 -7.01 -0.85 12.77
N VAL A 214 -8.13 -1.59 12.76
CA VAL A 214 -9.35 -1.23 13.50
C VAL A 214 -9.09 -1.21 15.00
N LEU A 215 -8.40 -2.21 15.54
CA LEU A 215 -8.00 -2.21 16.95
C LEU A 215 -7.09 -1.02 17.28
N TRP A 216 -6.13 -0.70 16.42
CA TRP A 216 -5.30 0.51 16.53
C TRP A 216 -6.15 1.78 16.51
N PHE A 217 -7.10 1.88 15.58
CA PHE A 217 -8.02 3.00 15.46
C PHE A 217 -8.84 3.19 16.74
N PHE A 218 -9.43 2.13 17.28
CA PHE A 218 -10.20 2.18 18.53
C PHE A 218 -9.34 2.56 19.73
N TYR A 219 -8.15 1.97 19.85
CA TYR A 219 -7.21 2.33 20.90
C TYR A 219 -6.87 3.84 20.89
N GLN A 220 -6.52 4.38 19.74
CA GLN A 220 -6.19 5.81 19.60
C GLN A 220 -7.39 6.71 19.87
N THR A 221 -8.57 6.29 19.42
CA THR A 221 -9.82 7.02 19.67
C THR A 221 -10.17 7.06 21.15
N LEU A 222 -10.08 5.94 21.86
CA LEU A 222 -10.30 5.88 23.31
C LEU A 222 -9.29 6.71 24.07
N LYS A 223 -8.01 6.63 23.70
CA LYS A 223 -6.94 7.40 24.32
C LYS A 223 -7.13 8.92 24.17
N SER A 224 -7.61 9.37 23.01
CA SER A 224 -7.84 10.79 22.70
C SER A 224 -9.19 11.32 23.21
N SER A 225 -10.09 10.45 23.68
CA SER A 225 -11.43 10.83 24.11
C SER A 225 -11.45 11.32 25.56
N PRO A 226 -12.14 12.44 25.85
CA PRO A 226 -12.37 12.90 27.22
C PRO A 226 -13.08 11.82 28.07
N ARG A 227 -12.79 11.78 29.37
CA ARG A 227 -13.40 10.79 30.29
C ARG A 227 -14.93 10.74 30.20
N LYS A 228 -15.58 11.92 30.11
CA LYS A 228 -17.05 12.05 30.02
C LYS A 228 -17.67 11.40 28.77
N THR A 229 -16.92 11.29 27.66
CA THR A 229 -17.40 10.74 26.38
C THR A 229 -16.91 9.32 26.11
N ARG A 230 -16.00 8.77 26.94
CA ARG A 230 -15.43 7.42 26.75
C ARG A 230 -16.48 6.33 26.68
N LEU A 231 -17.49 6.38 27.56
CA LEU A 231 -18.57 5.38 27.54
C LEU A 231 -19.32 5.39 26.18
N LYS A 232 -19.65 6.58 25.66
CA LYS A 232 -20.29 6.69 24.33
C LYS A 232 -19.41 6.11 23.22
N VAL A 233 -18.10 6.35 23.29
CA VAL A 233 -17.13 5.79 22.33
C VAL A 233 -17.06 4.27 22.45
N VAL A 234 -17.02 3.72 23.68
CA VAL A 234 -17.03 2.25 23.91
C VAL A 234 -18.31 1.62 23.36
N LEU A 235 -19.47 2.20 23.62
CA LEU A 235 -20.75 1.71 23.10
C LEU A 235 -20.79 1.74 21.57
N LEU A 236 -20.26 2.81 20.97
CA LEU A 236 -20.19 2.92 19.51
C LEU A 236 -19.21 1.88 18.91
N ILE A 237 -18.07 1.66 19.56
CA ILE A 237 -17.13 0.59 19.17
C ILE A 237 -17.82 -0.77 19.26
N ALA A 238 -18.51 -1.05 20.37
CA ALA A 238 -19.26 -2.29 20.54
C ALA A 238 -20.33 -2.46 19.43
N ALA A 239 -21.06 -1.41 19.09
CA ALA A 239 -22.02 -1.43 18.02
C ALA A 239 -21.39 -1.75 16.65
N VAL A 240 -20.23 -1.16 16.34
CA VAL A 240 -19.49 -1.46 15.10
C VAL A 240 -19.01 -2.90 15.08
N VAL A 241 -18.47 -3.41 16.19
CA VAL A 241 -17.99 -4.80 16.30
C VAL A 241 -19.15 -5.77 16.13
N VAL A 242 -20.29 -5.51 16.78
CA VAL A 242 -21.49 -6.35 16.65
C VAL A 242 -22.02 -6.33 15.21
N ALA A 243 -22.14 -5.15 14.60
CA ALA A 243 -22.61 -5.01 13.20
C ALA A 243 -21.67 -5.72 12.22
N THR A 244 -20.35 -5.59 12.39
CA THR A 244 -19.36 -6.28 11.56
C THR A 244 -19.44 -7.79 11.78
N GLY A 245 -19.56 -8.25 13.02
CA GLY A 245 -19.73 -9.67 13.36
C GLY A 245 -20.99 -10.26 12.72
N PHE A 246 -22.13 -9.55 12.81
CA PHE A 246 -23.37 -9.97 12.18
C PHE A 246 -23.23 -10.03 10.65
N TYR A 247 -22.53 -9.08 10.03
CA TYR A 247 -22.26 -9.08 8.60
C TYR A 247 -21.41 -10.29 8.18
N VAL A 248 -20.35 -10.61 8.96
CA VAL A 248 -19.50 -11.78 8.69
C VAL A 248 -20.30 -13.09 8.83
N VAL A 249 -21.14 -13.20 9.87
CA VAL A 249 -22.02 -14.38 10.04
C VAL A 249 -22.98 -14.52 8.87
N ASN A 250 -23.62 -13.42 8.46
CA ASN A 250 -24.49 -13.46 7.29
C ASN A 250 -23.75 -13.87 6.01
N MET A 251 -22.52 -13.39 5.80
CA MET A 251 -21.69 -13.85 4.68
C MET A 251 -21.32 -15.33 4.77
N LEU A 252 -21.08 -15.85 5.99
CA LEU A 252 -20.86 -17.28 6.20
C LEU A 252 -22.10 -18.12 5.89
N GLU A 253 -23.29 -17.60 6.09
CA GLU A 253 -24.53 -18.31 5.81
C GLU A 253 -24.97 -18.24 4.33
N THR A 254 -24.61 -17.16 3.63
CA THR A 254 -25.13 -16.87 2.28
C THR A 254 -24.13 -17.05 1.15
N SER A 255 -22.81 -17.05 1.44
CA SER A 255 -21.75 -17.15 0.43
C SER A 255 -20.99 -18.47 0.56
N GLU A 256 -21.26 -19.39 -0.36
CA GLU A 256 -20.52 -20.67 -0.47
C GLU A 256 -19.03 -20.44 -0.72
N TYR A 257 -18.68 -19.40 -1.50
CA TYR A 257 -17.29 -19.08 -1.77
C TYR A 257 -16.57 -18.54 -0.52
N PHE A 258 -17.25 -17.75 0.31
CA PHE A 258 -16.67 -17.27 1.57
C PHE A 258 -16.46 -18.42 2.56
N GLN A 259 -17.42 -19.37 2.66
CA GLN A 259 -17.27 -20.59 3.44
C GLN A 259 -16.05 -21.38 2.97
N TYR A 260 -15.97 -21.68 1.68
CA TYR A 260 -14.83 -22.38 1.07
C TYR A 260 -13.48 -21.69 1.38
N ARG A 261 -13.43 -20.35 1.37
CA ARG A 261 -12.22 -19.60 1.71
C ARG A 261 -11.81 -19.73 3.17
N ILE A 262 -12.77 -19.86 4.08
CA ILE A 262 -12.49 -20.11 5.50
C ILE A 262 -12.02 -21.54 5.72
N GLU A 263 -12.70 -22.53 5.17
CA GLU A 263 -12.30 -23.94 5.20
C GLU A 263 -10.87 -24.12 4.68
N GLN A 264 -10.55 -23.54 3.53
CA GLN A 264 -9.17 -23.52 3.03
C GLN A 264 -8.17 -22.92 4.03
N THR A 265 -8.61 -21.97 4.86
CA THR A 265 -7.74 -21.34 5.86
C THR A 265 -7.53 -22.28 7.05
N GLU A 266 -8.57 -22.98 7.49
CA GLU A 266 -8.53 -23.96 8.56
C GLU A 266 -7.68 -25.19 8.17
N GLU A 267 -7.77 -25.62 6.92
CA GLU A 267 -6.93 -26.69 6.34
C GLU A 267 -5.47 -26.27 6.11
N GLY A 268 -5.13 -25.01 6.40
CA GLY A 268 -3.77 -24.47 6.21
C GLY A 268 -3.42 -24.22 4.74
N ALA A 269 -4.39 -24.19 3.85
CA ALA A 269 -4.15 -23.94 2.43
C ALA A 269 -3.64 -22.51 2.19
N THR A 270 -2.43 -22.39 1.68
CA THR A 270 -1.67 -21.14 1.49
C THR A 270 -1.87 -20.53 0.12
N SER A 271 -2.78 -21.06 -0.72
CA SER A 271 -2.94 -20.71 -2.13
C SER A 271 -1.64 -20.92 -2.94
N GLY A 272 -0.88 -21.97 -2.64
CA GLY A 272 0.38 -22.33 -3.29
C GLY A 272 1.59 -21.48 -2.86
N ARG A 273 1.42 -20.57 -1.89
CA ARG A 273 2.54 -19.74 -1.40
C ARG A 273 3.57 -20.53 -0.61
N ASP A 274 3.16 -21.58 0.09
CA ASP A 274 4.04 -22.54 0.78
C ASP A 274 5.05 -23.16 -0.18
N VAL A 275 4.58 -23.62 -1.34
CA VAL A 275 5.44 -24.19 -2.39
C VAL A 275 6.42 -23.14 -2.91
N ILE A 276 5.93 -21.92 -3.20
CA ILE A 276 6.78 -20.80 -3.62
C ILE A 276 7.82 -20.47 -2.54
N PHE A 277 7.40 -20.37 -1.27
CA PHE A 277 8.28 -20.06 -0.14
C PHE A 277 9.34 -21.15 0.06
N ALA A 278 8.93 -22.41 0.05
CA ALA A 278 9.86 -23.55 0.19
C ALA A 278 10.91 -23.54 -0.93
N LYS A 279 10.49 -23.33 -2.18
CA LYS A 279 11.38 -23.27 -3.35
C LYS A 279 12.38 -22.12 -3.27
N LEU A 280 11.89 -20.90 -2.94
CA LEU A 280 12.74 -19.72 -2.82
C LEU A 280 13.67 -19.78 -1.62
N PHE A 281 13.22 -20.34 -0.50
CA PHE A 281 14.04 -20.52 0.70
C PHE A 281 15.14 -21.56 0.49
N SER A 282 14.81 -22.70 -0.15
CA SER A 282 15.79 -23.69 -0.55
C SER A 282 16.82 -23.11 -1.51
N TYR A 283 16.38 -22.38 -2.54
CA TYR A 283 17.25 -21.69 -3.47
C TYR A 283 18.23 -20.77 -2.73
N PHE A 284 17.70 -19.88 -1.88
CA PHE A 284 18.52 -18.88 -1.18
C PHE A 284 19.57 -19.50 -0.25
N LEU A 285 19.24 -20.61 0.44
CA LEU A 285 20.16 -21.24 1.40
C LEU A 285 21.11 -22.28 0.80
N GLN A 286 20.72 -22.94 -0.30
CA GLN A 286 21.43 -24.13 -0.79
C GLN A 286 22.00 -23.98 -2.19
N GLU A 287 21.42 -23.12 -3.03
CA GLU A 287 21.77 -23.04 -4.45
C GLU A 287 22.53 -21.77 -4.81
N THR A 288 22.51 -20.73 -3.92
CA THR A 288 23.22 -19.47 -4.17
C THR A 288 24.73 -19.63 -3.93
N THR A 289 25.53 -18.98 -4.78
CA THR A 289 26.93 -18.73 -4.50
C THR A 289 27.07 -17.73 -3.35
N GLU A 290 28.26 -17.63 -2.72
CA GLU A 290 28.53 -16.64 -1.66
C GLU A 290 28.22 -15.22 -2.10
N TRP A 291 28.52 -14.85 -3.34
CA TRP A 291 28.21 -13.54 -3.91
C TRP A 291 26.70 -13.33 -4.08
N GLN A 292 25.99 -14.34 -4.55
CA GLN A 292 24.53 -14.28 -4.67
C GLN A 292 23.85 -14.26 -3.31
N PHE A 293 24.38 -14.96 -2.31
CA PHE A 293 23.90 -14.89 -0.94
C PHE A 293 24.03 -13.47 -0.37
N LEU A 294 25.17 -12.80 -0.61
CA LEU A 294 25.41 -11.44 -0.10
C LEU A 294 24.66 -10.38 -0.91
N PHE A 295 24.69 -10.46 -2.24
CA PHE A 295 24.20 -9.41 -3.14
C PHE A 295 22.97 -9.81 -3.98
N GLY A 296 22.46 -11.04 -3.85
CA GLY A 296 21.31 -11.55 -4.58
C GLY A 296 21.64 -11.96 -6.02
N SER A 297 20.61 -12.49 -6.68
CA SER A 297 20.72 -13.02 -8.05
C SER A 297 20.20 -12.05 -9.11
N GLY A 298 19.75 -10.86 -8.71
CA GLY A 298 19.26 -9.81 -9.61
C GLY A 298 17.75 -9.58 -9.54
N ALA A 299 17.31 -8.49 -10.14
CA ALA A 299 15.89 -8.10 -10.13
C ALA A 299 14.99 -9.16 -10.79
N ASN A 300 13.82 -9.41 -10.21
CA ASN A 300 12.83 -10.42 -10.63
C ASN A 300 13.33 -11.88 -10.62
N HIS A 301 14.48 -12.19 -9.98
CA HIS A 301 15.00 -13.55 -9.98
C HIS A 301 14.09 -14.54 -9.22
N THR A 302 13.32 -14.07 -8.25
CA THR A 302 12.25 -14.87 -7.61
C THR A 302 11.31 -15.49 -8.62
N VAL A 303 10.92 -14.74 -9.66
CA VAL A 303 10.05 -15.24 -10.72
C VAL A 303 10.78 -16.27 -11.59
N ALA A 304 12.07 -16.09 -11.83
CA ALA A 304 12.87 -17.07 -12.57
C ALA A 304 12.99 -18.41 -11.82
N VAL A 305 13.08 -18.36 -10.47
CA VAL A 305 13.21 -19.56 -9.62
C VAL A 305 11.85 -20.23 -9.38
N ALA A 306 10.81 -19.46 -9.02
CA ALA A 306 9.55 -20.00 -8.53
C ALA A 306 8.37 -19.85 -9.51
N GLY A 307 8.59 -19.27 -10.69
CA GLY A 307 7.53 -19.01 -11.70
C GLY A 307 6.62 -17.85 -11.34
N ASN A 308 6.70 -17.30 -10.11
CA ASN A 308 5.88 -16.21 -9.59
C ASN A 308 6.67 -15.39 -8.56
N TYR A 309 6.14 -14.21 -8.20
CA TYR A 309 6.63 -13.41 -7.09
C TYR A 309 6.48 -14.11 -5.74
N ALA A 310 7.38 -13.79 -4.79
CA ALA A 310 7.36 -14.37 -3.46
C ALA A 310 6.10 -14.00 -2.64
N HIS A 311 5.39 -12.91 -2.96
CA HIS A 311 4.33 -12.34 -2.12
C HIS A 311 4.75 -12.14 -0.65
N ASN A 312 6.05 -11.89 -0.45
CA ASN A 312 6.71 -11.61 0.82
C ASN A 312 7.95 -10.77 0.52
N ASP A 313 7.98 -9.52 1.01
CA ASP A 313 9.07 -8.59 0.69
C ASP A 313 10.44 -9.11 1.14
N TRP A 314 10.51 -9.77 2.30
CA TRP A 314 11.77 -10.26 2.86
C TRP A 314 12.39 -11.35 2.00
N LEU A 315 11.56 -12.29 1.57
CA LEU A 315 12.00 -13.39 0.70
C LEU A 315 12.30 -12.90 -0.72
N GLU A 316 11.50 -11.95 -1.21
CA GLU A 316 11.74 -11.28 -2.49
C GLU A 316 13.10 -10.59 -2.51
N LEU A 317 13.43 -9.82 -1.46
CA LEU A 317 14.69 -9.11 -1.32
C LEU A 317 15.85 -10.08 -1.07
N ALA A 318 15.64 -11.16 -0.31
CA ALA A 318 16.67 -12.18 -0.06
C ALA A 318 17.16 -12.79 -1.37
N VAL A 319 16.26 -13.20 -2.25
CA VAL A 319 16.62 -13.84 -3.53
C VAL A 319 17.13 -12.82 -4.53
N ASN A 320 16.48 -11.66 -4.63
CA ASN A 320 16.81 -10.66 -5.65
C ASN A 320 18.04 -9.81 -5.29
N GLN A 321 18.19 -9.37 -4.02
CA GLN A 321 19.24 -8.46 -3.54
C GLN A 321 20.12 -9.06 -2.43
N GLY A 322 19.88 -10.29 -2.02
CA GLY A 322 20.67 -10.98 -1.00
C GLY A 322 20.54 -10.39 0.41
N CYS A 323 21.49 -10.70 1.26
CA CYS A 323 21.57 -10.13 2.62
C CYS A 323 21.63 -8.60 2.62
N LEU A 324 22.24 -7.98 1.59
CA LEU A 324 22.29 -6.54 1.43
C LEU A 324 20.86 -5.95 1.32
N GLY A 325 19.99 -6.59 0.53
CA GLY A 325 18.58 -6.17 0.38
C GLY A 325 17.84 -6.21 1.70
N ILE A 326 17.96 -7.32 2.43
CA ILE A 326 17.36 -7.49 3.75
C ILE A 326 17.85 -6.40 4.73
N LEU A 327 19.16 -6.16 4.78
CA LEU A 327 19.78 -5.18 5.68
C LEU A 327 19.28 -3.76 5.40
N VAL A 328 19.30 -3.34 4.14
CA VAL A 328 18.81 -2.01 3.73
C VAL A 328 17.34 -1.84 4.05
N TYR A 329 16.52 -2.86 3.83
CA TYR A 329 15.11 -2.81 4.14
C TYR A 329 14.82 -2.79 5.65
N LEU A 330 15.58 -3.53 6.42
CA LEU A 330 15.51 -3.48 7.89
C LEU A 330 15.87 -2.09 8.43
N ILE A 331 16.95 -1.47 7.91
CA ILE A 331 17.32 -0.09 8.25
C ILE A 331 16.19 0.88 7.92
N TYR A 332 15.54 0.73 6.75
CA TYR A 332 14.38 1.54 6.38
C TYR A 332 13.26 1.42 7.42
N TRP A 333 12.89 0.21 7.83
CA TRP A 333 11.84 -0.02 8.83
C TRP A 333 12.21 0.52 10.23
N ILE A 334 13.47 0.36 10.65
CA ILE A 334 13.96 0.95 11.91
C ILE A 334 13.85 2.48 11.86
N CYS A 335 14.22 3.11 10.75
CA CYS A 335 14.10 4.55 10.58
C CYS A 335 12.64 5.02 10.52
N MET A 336 11.75 4.26 9.88
CA MET A 336 10.29 4.50 9.89
C MET A 336 9.74 4.46 11.31
N TYR A 337 10.07 3.42 12.09
CA TYR A 337 9.65 3.29 13.48
C TYR A 337 10.15 4.44 14.36
N LYS A 338 11.44 4.78 14.27
CA LYS A 338 12.02 5.91 15.02
C LYS A 338 11.32 7.22 14.66
N THR A 339 11.09 7.45 13.37
CA THR A 339 10.41 8.66 12.89
C THR A 339 8.96 8.73 13.38
N TRP A 340 8.24 7.61 13.34
CA TRP A 340 6.90 7.52 13.91
C TRP A 340 6.88 7.82 15.41
N ARG A 341 7.80 7.23 16.20
CA ARG A 341 7.88 7.49 17.66
C ARG A 341 8.10 8.97 17.98
N ASN A 342 8.78 9.70 17.12
CA ASN A 342 9.03 11.14 17.28
C ASN A 342 7.81 12.02 16.96
N SER A 343 6.73 11.47 16.38
CA SER A 343 5.50 12.20 16.05
C SER A 343 4.48 12.31 17.20
N LYS A 344 4.80 11.82 18.41
CA LYS A 344 3.87 11.70 19.56
C LYS A 344 3.22 13.01 19.99
N SER A 345 3.85 14.14 19.72
CA SER A 345 3.34 15.48 20.06
C SER A 345 2.07 15.87 19.29
N ASN A 346 1.84 15.27 18.10
CA ASN A 346 0.62 15.46 17.32
C ASN A 346 -0.14 14.13 17.23
N SER A 347 -1.28 14.05 17.91
CA SER A 347 -2.06 12.82 17.99
C SER A 347 -2.59 12.32 16.64
N ILE A 348 -2.98 13.22 15.73
CA ILE A 348 -3.48 12.86 14.40
C ILE A 348 -2.34 12.28 13.56
N ILE A 349 -1.19 12.97 13.50
CA ILE A 349 -0.03 12.49 12.77
C ILE A 349 0.48 11.17 13.35
N TYR A 350 0.59 11.06 14.67
CA TYR A 350 1.03 9.85 15.34
C TYR A 350 0.13 8.65 15.03
N SER A 351 -1.19 8.85 15.09
CA SER A 351 -2.16 7.78 14.85
C SER A 351 -2.20 7.36 13.38
N SER A 352 -2.20 8.33 12.47
CA SER A 352 -2.21 8.10 11.02
C SER A 352 -0.93 7.44 10.55
N PHE A 353 0.23 7.95 10.97
CA PHE A 353 1.52 7.37 10.61
C PHE A 353 1.70 5.97 11.22
N GLY A 354 1.24 5.76 12.46
CA GLY A 354 1.22 4.43 13.08
C GLY A 354 0.40 3.43 12.29
N ALA A 355 -0.79 3.82 11.82
CA ALA A 355 -1.61 2.98 10.95
C ALA A 355 -0.89 2.62 9.64
N ILE A 356 -0.21 3.58 8.99
CA ILE A 356 0.62 3.31 7.80
C ILE A 356 1.71 2.29 8.14
N CYS A 357 2.46 2.51 9.23
CA CYS A 357 3.52 1.58 9.64
C CYS A 357 2.97 0.17 9.88
N VAL A 358 1.83 0.04 10.55
CA VAL A 358 1.20 -1.27 10.81
C VAL A 358 0.77 -1.93 9.49
N ILE A 359 0.04 -1.20 8.63
CA ILE A 359 -0.45 -1.76 7.35
C ILE A 359 0.72 -2.26 6.51
N PHE A 360 1.70 -1.40 6.23
CA PHE A 360 2.77 -1.75 5.31
C PHE A 360 3.77 -2.74 5.91
N PHE A 361 4.07 -2.65 7.21
CA PHE A 361 4.92 -3.65 7.85
C PHE A 361 4.29 -5.05 7.84
N LEU A 362 3.01 -5.17 8.17
CA LEU A 362 2.33 -6.45 8.09
C LEU A 362 2.19 -6.92 6.64
N SER A 363 1.95 -6.01 5.70
CA SER A 363 1.89 -6.36 4.28
C SER A 363 3.20 -6.95 3.75
N THR A 364 4.36 -6.65 4.35
CA THR A 364 5.65 -7.24 3.95
C THR A 364 5.67 -8.77 4.05
N PHE A 365 4.83 -9.36 4.91
CA PHE A 365 4.74 -10.81 5.11
C PHE A 365 3.68 -11.49 4.25
N PHE A 366 2.69 -10.72 3.74
CA PHE A 366 1.52 -11.28 3.05
C PHE A 366 1.38 -10.79 1.60
N SER A 367 2.21 -9.83 1.17
CA SER A 367 2.12 -9.22 -0.16
C SER A 367 3.47 -8.60 -0.54
N MET A 368 3.53 -7.97 -1.71
CA MET A 368 4.66 -7.13 -2.12
C MET A 368 4.34 -5.67 -1.79
N SER A 369 4.80 -5.17 -0.65
CA SER A 369 4.40 -3.85 -0.17
C SER A 369 5.17 -2.71 -0.82
N TYR A 370 6.48 -2.83 -1.02
CA TYR A 370 7.30 -1.75 -1.57
C TYR A 370 7.06 -1.50 -3.07
N GLY A 371 6.65 -2.51 -3.82
CA GLY A 371 6.35 -2.40 -5.26
C GLY A 371 4.90 -2.05 -5.59
N SER A 372 4.00 -1.97 -4.58
CA SER A 372 2.55 -1.79 -4.78
C SER A 372 1.91 -0.76 -3.86
N MET A 373 2.70 0.16 -3.30
CA MET A 373 2.16 1.22 -2.42
C MET A 373 1.21 2.13 -3.20
N SER A 374 -0.03 2.25 -2.71
CA SER A 374 -1.05 3.08 -3.35
C SER A 374 -0.75 4.57 -3.18
N ILE A 375 -1.30 5.38 -4.10
CA ILE A 375 -1.21 6.85 -4.03
C ILE A 375 -1.79 7.40 -2.72
N TYR A 376 -2.83 6.78 -2.18
CA TYR A 376 -3.50 7.19 -0.94
C TYR A 376 -2.55 7.06 0.27
N ALA A 377 -1.82 5.96 0.30
CA ALA A 377 -0.81 5.71 1.32
C ALA A 377 0.40 6.63 1.17
N THR A 378 0.89 6.86 -0.05
CA THR A 378 2.04 7.74 -0.30
C THR A 378 1.71 9.20 0.03
N LEU A 379 0.47 9.66 -0.26
CA LEU A 379 -0.02 10.98 0.15
C LEU A 379 0.00 11.11 1.68
N CYS A 380 -0.60 10.12 2.36
CA CYS A 380 -0.67 10.13 3.81
C CYS A 380 0.72 10.07 4.46
N LEU A 381 1.60 9.21 3.95
CA LEU A 381 2.98 9.06 4.43
C LEU A 381 3.78 10.34 4.22
N GLY A 382 3.76 10.90 3.00
CA GLY A 382 4.47 12.14 2.67
C GLY A 382 4.00 13.30 3.55
N TYR A 383 2.69 13.44 3.77
CA TYR A 383 2.13 14.45 4.67
C TYR A 383 2.58 14.25 6.12
N CYS A 384 2.51 13.03 6.64
CA CYS A 384 2.95 12.73 8.01
C CYS A 384 4.43 13.05 8.21
N LEU A 385 5.31 12.60 7.30
CA LEU A 385 6.75 12.83 7.35
C LEU A 385 7.12 14.33 7.34
N ALA A 386 6.40 15.14 6.55
CA ALA A 386 6.61 16.58 6.46
C ALA A 386 6.25 17.31 7.77
N ASN A 387 5.17 16.88 8.43
CA ASN A 387 4.68 17.56 9.62
C ASN A 387 5.41 17.18 10.91
N ILE A 388 6.07 16.01 10.97
CA ILE A 388 6.93 15.65 12.11
C ILE A 388 8.07 16.66 12.29
N LYS A 389 8.64 17.16 11.20
CA LYS A 389 9.73 18.13 11.24
C LYS A 389 9.31 19.48 11.82
N LYS A 390 8.10 19.96 11.49
CA LYS A 390 7.57 21.23 12.04
C LYS A 390 7.46 21.20 13.55
N LEU A 391 7.14 20.01 14.11
CA LEU A 391 6.99 19.81 15.55
C LEU A 391 8.34 19.86 16.29
N ASN A 392 9.42 19.38 15.67
CA ASN A 392 10.76 19.35 16.26
C ASN A 392 11.55 20.68 16.03
N GLY A 393 11.15 21.47 15.04
CA GLY A 393 11.81 22.75 14.71
C GLY A 393 11.37 23.95 15.55
N ASN A 394 10.26 23.85 16.28
CA ASN A 394 9.78 24.90 17.17
C ASN A 394 10.36 24.82 18.59
N ASN A 395 11.28 23.86 18.83
CA ASN A 395 11.95 23.65 20.14
C ASN A 395 13.46 23.97 20.06
N ILE A 396 13.91 24.79 19.11
CA ILE A 396 15.29 25.33 19.05
C ILE A 396 15.22 26.84 19.03
#